data_ba1430f63e5d58038944e7c7198ef9e2
#
_entry.id   ba1430f63e5d58038944e7c7198ef9e2
#
_cell.length_a   1.000
_cell.length_b   1.000
_cell.length_c   1.000
_cell.angle_alpha   90.00
_cell.angle_beta   90.00
_cell.angle_gamma   90.00
#
_symmetry.space_group_name_H-M   'P 1'
#
loop_
_entity.id
_entity.type
_entity.pdbx_description
1 polymer ?
#
loop_
_entity_poly.entity_id
_entity_poly.type
_entity_poly.pdbx_seq_one_letter_code
_entity_poly.pdbx_strand_id
1 'polypeptide(L)'
;LVPIELVDPNPDQPRQAMGDLSELISSIAEKGIIEPIIVRQRGGRFQIVAGERRYQAAVQVGLHEVPVVIRDVDDAEMLELALIENIQRKDLTAFEEAEAIQSLMTRCDYTHEQLAHRLGKSRTSITESVSLTQMPDDIKSLCRLADIHSKSLLLQIVRQSDSKKMAALVERLARHGSVTRQQLREATAPPKVGRPKSFAYSYKAPTKAFSLQMRFKKSQVGRDELISTLESVLSDLRAQGGESERVATSKALAVDKPH
;
A
#
# COMPACT_ATOMS: atom_id res chain seq x y z
N LEU A 1 -27.58 -20.19 25.25
CA LEU A 1 -27.46 -19.33 26.42
C LEU A 1 -26.53 -19.98 27.42
N VAL A 2 -25.73 -19.19 28.12
CA VAL A 2 -24.78 -19.62 29.14
C VAL A 2 -24.86 -18.66 30.32
N PRO A 3 -24.84 -19.16 31.59
CA PRO A 3 -24.75 -18.28 32.73
C PRO A 3 -23.55 -17.34 32.63
N ILE A 4 -23.78 -16.01 32.85
CA ILE A 4 -22.76 -15.00 32.67
C ILE A 4 -21.57 -15.20 33.65
N GLU A 5 -21.83 -15.79 34.81
CA GLU A 5 -20.83 -16.14 35.82
C GLU A 5 -19.82 -17.21 35.34
N LEU A 6 -20.18 -18.01 34.32
CA LEU A 6 -19.28 -19.00 33.70
C LEU A 6 -18.45 -18.44 32.58
N VAL A 7 -18.65 -17.15 32.20
CA VAL A 7 -17.94 -16.48 31.11
C VAL A 7 -16.78 -15.66 31.69
N ASP A 8 -15.57 -15.94 31.25
CA ASP A 8 -14.35 -15.25 31.65
C ASP A 8 -13.85 -14.29 30.57
N PRO A 9 -13.42 -13.08 30.94
CA PRO A 9 -12.79 -12.16 29.99
C PRO A 9 -11.46 -12.72 29.45
N ASN A 10 -11.03 -12.23 28.29
CA ASN A 10 -9.73 -12.59 27.73
C ASN A 10 -8.60 -11.79 28.41
N PRO A 11 -7.64 -12.43 29.12
CA PRO A 11 -6.53 -11.73 29.75
C PRO A 11 -5.58 -11.06 28.75
N ASP A 12 -5.50 -11.57 27.53
CA ASP A 12 -4.64 -11.05 26.45
C ASP A 12 -5.34 -9.99 25.58
N GLN A 13 -6.47 -9.43 26.04
CA GLN A 13 -7.19 -8.36 25.34
C GLN A 13 -6.29 -7.14 25.18
N PRO A 14 -5.93 -6.73 23.94
CA PRO A 14 -5.09 -5.55 23.71
C PRO A 14 -5.81 -4.23 24.05
N ARG A 15 -7.11 -4.27 24.31
CA ARG A 15 -7.92 -3.08 24.58
C ARG A 15 -8.03 -2.83 26.08
N GLN A 16 -7.17 -1.95 26.60
CA GLN A 16 -7.20 -1.53 28.01
C GLN A 16 -8.33 -0.52 28.33
N ALA A 17 -8.80 0.24 27.34
CA ALA A 17 -9.90 1.21 27.50
C ALA A 17 -11.11 0.80 26.66
N MET A 18 -12.22 0.44 27.32
CA MET A 18 -13.47 0.00 26.67
C MET A 18 -14.22 1.12 25.95
N GLY A 19 -13.84 2.39 26.16
CA GLY A 19 -14.57 3.56 25.69
C GLY A 19 -15.97 3.67 26.31
N ASP A 20 -16.80 4.55 25.77
CA ASP A 20 -18.18 4.72 26.23
C ASP A 20 -19.02 3.47 25.86
N LEU A 21 -19.72 2.91 26.83
CA LEU A 21 -20.62 1.76 26.71
C LEU A 21 -22.10 2.17 26.83
N SER A 22 -22.43 3.44 27.07
CA SER A 22 -23.78 3.91 27.41
C SER A 22 -24.84 3.52 26.38
N GLU A 23 -24.54 3.70 25.09
CA GLU A 23 -25.46 3.30 24.00
C GLU A 23 -25.65 1.79 23.95
N LEU A 24 -24.58 1.03 24.15
CA LEU A 24 -24.63 -0.43 24.12
C LEU A 24 -25.40 -1.00 25.32
N ILE A 25 -25.22 -0.41 26.50
CA ILE A 25 -25.96 -0.75 27.72
C ILE A 25 -27.46 -0.51 27.52
N SER A 26 -27.84 0.66 26.99
CA SER A 26 -29.23 0.99 26.69
C SER A 26 -29.85 0.01 25.67
N SER A 27 -29.10 -0.31 24.62
CA SER A 27 -29.57 -1.26 23.60
C SER A 27 -29.75 -2.69 24.16
N ILE A 28 -28.79 -3.14 25.00
CA ILE A 28 -28.86 -4.46 25.60
C ILE A 28 -29.97 -4.55 26.67
N ALA A 29 -30.21 -3.49 27.42
CA ALA A 29 -31.32 -3.42 28.37
C ALA A 29 -32.67 -3.52 27.68
N GLU A 30 -32.83 -2.94 26.47
CA GLU A 30 -34.11 -2.95 25.72
C GLU A 30 -34.32 -4.24 24.92
N LYS A 31 -33.27 -4.72 24.24
CA LYS A 31 -33.39 -5.78 23.20
C LYS A 31 -32.59 -7.04 23.51
N GLY A 32 -31.84 -7.06 24.63
CA GLY A 32 -30.90 -8.13 24.91
C GLY A 32 -29.70 -8.09 23.97
N ILE A 33 -28.85 -9.12 24.06
CA ILE A 33 -27.70 -9.30 23.17
C ILE A 33 -28.18 -9.92 21.85
N ILE A 34 -28.22 -9.12 20.79
CA ILE A 34 -28.65 -9.55 19.45
C ILE A 34 -27.56 -10.41 18.78
N GLU A 35 -26.33 -9.95 18.84
CA GLU A 35 -25.18 -10.66 18.29
C GLU A 35 -24.46 -11.43 19.40
N PRO A 36 -24.37 -12.78 19.33
CA PRO A 36 -23.82 -13.60 20.41
C PRO A 36 -22.34 -13.31 20.68
N ILE A 37 -21.91 -13.56 21.91
CA ILE A 37 -20.50 -13.50 22.31
C ILE A 37 -19.81 -14.78 21.81
N ILE A 38 -18.65 -14.63 21.17
CA ILE A 38 -17.86 -15.78 20.75
C ILE A 38 -16.98 -16.21 21.90
N VAL A 39 -17.07 -17.47 22.28
CA VAL A 39 -16.33 -18.04 23.42
C VAL A 39 -15.66 -19.35 23.02
N ARG A 40 -14.62 -19.72 23.76
CA ARG A 40 -14.06 -21.08 23.75
C ARG A 40 -14.28 -21.75 25.09
N GLN A 41 -14.39 -23.08 25.11
CA GLN A 41 -14.50 -23.83 26.36
C GLN A 41 -13.12 -24.09 26.95
N ARG A 42 -12.95 -23.80 28.24
CA ARG A 42 -11.71 -24.04 28.98
C ARG A 42 -12.02 -24.46 30.42
N GLY A 43 -11.68 -25.70 30.78
CA GLY A 43 -11.83 -26.19 32.15
C GLY A 43 -13.26 -26.10 32.72
N GLY A 44 -14.29 -26.30 31.90
CA GLY A 44 -15.70 -26.20 32.32
C GLY A 44 -16.26 -24.76 32.35
N ARG A 45 -15.48 -23.77 31.98
CA ARG A 45 -15.85 -22.35 31.85
C ARG A 45 -15.73 -21.92 30.38
N PHE A 46 -16.17 -20.70 30.08
CA PHE A 46 -16.17 -20.13 28.74
C PHE A 46 -15.31 -18.88 28.71
N GLN A 47 -14.22 -18.89 27.96
CA GLN A 47 -13.36 -17.74 27.78
C GLN A 47 -13.75 -16.94 26.53
N ILE A 48 -13.90 -15.62 26.66
CA ILE A 48 -14.27 -14.74 25.55
C ILE A 48 -13.17 -14.72 24.50
N VAL A 49 -13.53 -15.03 23.26
CA VAL A 49 -12.70 -14.86 22.05
C VAL A 49 -12.99 -13.50 21.41
N ALA A 50 -14.27 -13.15 21.25
CA ALA A 50 -14.71 -11.85 20.73
C ALA A 50 -16.05 -11.44 21.33
N GLY A 51 -16.26 -10.13 21.49
CA GLY A 51 -17.50 -9.56 22.06
C GLY A 51 -17.35 -9.06 23.49
N GLU A 52 -16.15 -8.73 23.95
CA GLU A 52 -15.87 -8.23 25.30
C GLU A 52 -16.76 -7.04 25.72
N ARG A 53 -16.98 -6.05 24.81
CA ARG A 53 -17.87 -4.92 25.09
C ARG A 53 -19.30 -5.33 25.37
N ARG A 54 -19.80 -6.34 24.66
CA ARG A 54 -21.14 -6.90 24.87
C ARG A 54 -21.24 -7.60 26.23
N TYR A 55 -20.22 -8.36 26.57
CA TYR A 55 -20.12 -8.99 27.88
C TYR A 55 -20.13 -7.95 29.02
N GLN A 56 -19.27 -6.92 28.93
CA GLN A 56 -19.20 -5.87 29.95
C GLN A 56 -20.50 -5.07 30.09
N ALA A 57 -21.15 -4.77 28.97
CA ALA A 57 -22.45 -4.12 28.98
C ALA A 57 -23.54 -5.05 29.59
N ALA A 58 -23.51 -6.35 29.27
CA ALA A 58 -24.45 -7.35 29.86
C ALA A 58 -24.26 -7.47 31.38
N VAL A 59 -23.03 -7.46 31.88
CA VAL A 59 -22.73 -7.44 33.32
C VAL A 59 -23.32 -6.20 33.98
N GLN A 60 -23.17 -5.02 33.37
CA GLN A 60 -23.72 -3.76 33.91
C GLN A 60 -25.25 -3.70 33.87
N VAL A 61 -25.88 -4.32 32.88
CA VAL A 61 -27.35 -4.46 32.82
C VAL A 61 -27.86 -5.47 33.84
N GLY A 62 -27.01 -6.38 34.33
CA GLY A 62 -27.38 -7.42 35.28
C GLY A 62 -28.03 -8.65 34.60
N LEU A 63 -27.66 -8.97 33.35
CA LEU A 63 -28.15 -10.18 32.71
C LEU A 63 -27.59 -11.43 33.40
N HIS A 64 -28.45 -12.43 33.65
CA HIS A 64 -28.04 -13.70 34.24
C HIS A 64 -27.48 -14.68 33.22
N GLU A 65 -27.93 -14.59 31.98
CA GLU A 65 -27.51 -15.46 30.87
C GLU A 65 -27.18 -14.62 29.64
N VAL A 66 -26.22 -15.09 28.84
CA VAL A 66 -25.80 -14.45 27.60
C VAL A 66 -25.77 -15.45 26.44
N PRO A 67 -26.18 -15.04 25.23
CA PRO A 67 -26.05 -15.89 24.06
C PRO A 67 -24.58 -16.01 23.67
N VAL A 68 -24.10 -17.25 23.50
CA VAL A 68 -22.73 -17.53 23.09
C VAL A 68 -22.67 -18.45 21.88
N VAL A 69 -21.63 -18.26 21.06
CA VAL A 69 -21.20 -19.22 20.05
C VAL A 69 -19.89 -19.82 20.51
N ILE A 70 -19.89 -21.14 20.74
CA ILE A 70 -18.67 -21.85 21.15
C ILE A 70 -17.85 -22.13 19.90
N ARG A 71 -16.60 -21.72 19.93
CA ARG A 71 -15.58 -22.05 18.93
C ARG A 71 -14.49 -22.89 19.59
N ASP A 72 -14.11 -23.97 18.93
CA ASP A 72 -12.96 -24.76 19.32
C ASP A 72 -11.72 -24.11 18.69
N VAL A 73 -11.08 -23.23 19.44
CA VAL A 73 -9.87 -22.49 19.02
C VAL A 73 -8.80 -22.68 20.08
N ASP A 74 -7.58 -22.92 19.64
CA ASP A 74 -6.42 -23.00 20.53
C ASP A 74 -5.95 -21.59 20.96
N ASP A 75 -4.93 -21.53 21.83
CA ASP A 75 -4.40 -20.27 22.33
C ASP A 75 -3.78 -19.40 21.21
N ALA A 76 -3.20 -20.02 20.20
CA ALA A 76 -2.59 -19.31 19.05
C ALA A 76 -3.67 -18.71 18.14
N GLU A 77 -4.68 -19.49 17.78
CA GLU A 77 -5.84 -19.03 17.01
C GLU A 77 -6.62 -17.93 17.74
N MET A 78 -6.79 -18.08 19.07
CA MET A 78 -7.45 -17.07 19.89
C MET A 78 -6.69 -15.74 19.86
N LEU A 79 -5.37 -15.77 20.02
CA LEU A 79 -4.53 -14.59 19.93
C LEU A 79 -4.60 -13.96 18.53
N GLU A 80 -4.56 -14.77 17.48
CA GLU A 80 -4.70 -14.32 16.11
C GLU A 80 -6.02 -13.58 15.89
N LEU A 81 -7.15 -14.19 16.29
CA LEU A 81 -8.47 -13.60 16.12
C LEU A 81 -8.60 -12.26 16.88
N ALA A 82 -8.07 -12.18 18.09
CA ALA A 82 -8.08 -10.95 18.88
C ALA A 82 -7.26 -9.84 18.23
N LEU A 83 -6.10 -10.17 17.65
CA LEU A 83 -5.25 -9.21 16.94
C LEU A 83 -5.89 -8.76 15.60
N ILE A 84 -6.51 -9.67 14.86
CA ILE A 84 -7.22 -9.34 13.61
C ILE A 84 -8.40 -8.42 13.90
N GLU A 85 -9.23 -8.74 14.90
CA GLU A 85 -10.37 -7.90 15.30
C GLU A 85 -9.89 -6.49 15.66
N ASN A 86 -8.81 -6.37 16.42
CA ASN A 86 -8.24 -5.09 16.79
C ASN A 86 -7.73 -4.29 15.56
N ILE A 87 -7.10 -4.95 14.57
CA ILE A 87 -6.63 -4.30 13.33
C ILE A 87 -7.79 -3.80 12.46
N GLN A 88 -8.95 -4.47 12.53
CA GLN A 88 -10.13 -4.09 11.74
C GLN A 88 -10.91 -2.90 12.32
N ARG A 89 -10.49 -2.37 13.46
CA ARG A 89 -11.10 -1.17 14.04
C ARG A 89 -10.89 0.04 13.13
N LYS A 90 -11.93 0.89 13.06
CA LYS A 90 -11.90 2.10 12.21
C LYS A 90 -11.19 3.30 12.84
N ASP A 91 -10.96 3.25 14.13
CA ASP A 91 -10.43 4.34 14.95
C ASP A 91 -8.91 4.26 15.18
N LEU A 92 -8.23 3.28 14.59
CA LEU A 92 -6.78 3.12 14.71
C LEU A 92 -6.04 4.24 13.98
N THR A 93 -5.06 4.82 14.66
CA THR A 93 -4.05 5.65 14.01
C THR A 93 -3.14 4.81 13.11
N ALA A 94 -2.44 5.46 12.17
CA ALA A 94 -1.52 4.74 11.29
C ALA A 94 -0.37 4.04 12.03
N PHE A 95 0.05 4.57 13.19
CA PHE A 95 1.06 3.94 14.05
C PHE A 95 0.50 2.72 14.78
N GLU A 96 -0.69 2.82 15.36
CA GLU A 96 -1.37 1.71 16.03
C GLU A 96 -1.66 0.56 15.05
N GLU A 97 -2.13 0.89 13.83
CA GLU A 97 -2.30 -0.11 12.78
C GLU A 97 -0.96 -0.80 12.45
N ALA A 98 0.12 -0.04 12.33
CA ALA A 98 1.45 -0.58 12.03
C ALA A 98 1.97 -1.52 13.13
N GLU A 99 1.83 -1.12 14.40
CA GLU A 99 2.26 -1.91 15.57
C GLU A 99 1.42 -3.18 15.71
N ALA A 100 0.11 -3.11 15.49
CA ALA A 100 -0.78 -4.27 15.52
C ALA A 100 -0.45 -5.27 14.40
N ILE A 101 -0.19 -4.79 13.18
CA ILE A 101 0.24 -5.63 12.05
C ILE A 101 1.60 -6.28 12.34
N GLN A 102 2.57 -5.54 12.87
CA GLN A 102 3.88 -6.06 13.25
C GLN A 102 3.76 -7.11 14.35
N SER A 103 2.91 -6.88 15.37
CA SER A 103 2.64 -7.83 16.44
C SER A 103 2.06 -9.13 15.92
N LEU A 104 1.07 -9.06 15.02
CA LEU A 104 0.46 -10.23 14.39
C LEU A 104 1.47 -11.03 13.56
N MET A 105 2.33 -10.34 12.78
CA MET A 105 3.40 -11.00 12.03
C MET A 105 4.36 -11.76 12.94
N THR A 106 4.81 -11.11 14.04
CA THR A 106 5.81 -11.68 14.92
C THR A 106 5.27 -12.84 15.77
N ARG A 107 4.01 -12.74 16.25
CA ARG A 107 3.40 -13.74 17.13
C ARG A 107 2.84 -14.95 16.41
N CYS A 108 2.37 -14.75 15.14
CA CYS A 108 1.77 -15.80 14.33
C CYS A 108 2.65 -16.24 13.16
N ASP A 109 3.89 -15.75 13.07
CA ASP A 109 4.89 -16.07 12.03
C ASP A 109 4.37 -15.87 10.60
N TYR A 110 3.60 -14.80 10.37
CA TYR A 110 3.04 -14.51 9.06
C TYR A 110 4.00 -13.74 8.17
N THR A 111 4.07 -14.15 6.91
CA THR A 111 4.67 -13.35 5.84
C THR A 111 3.74 -12.18 5.46
N HIS A 112 4.30 -11.14 4.82
CA HIS A 112 3.50 -10.01 4.31
C HIS A 112 2.37 -10.44 3.37
N GLU A 113 2.58 -11.50 2.60
CA GLU A 113 1.60 -12.01 1.64
C GLU A 113 0.44 -12.74 2.32
N GLN A 114 0.76 -13.63 3.25
CA GLN A 114 -0.24 -14.35 4.05
C GLN A 114 -1.11 -13.35 4.83
N LEU A 115 -0.48 -12.35 5.45
CA LEU A 115 -1.19 -11.34 6.21
C LEU A 115 -2.06 -10.43 5.31
N ALA A 116 -1.58 -10.09 4.12
CA ALA A 116 -2.35 -9.36 3.14
C ALA A 116 -3.64 -10.10 2.77
N HIS A 117 -3.53 -11.40 2.50
CA HIS A 117 -4.68 -12.25 2.22
C HIS A 117 -5.65 -12.34 3.41
N ARG A 118 -5.12 -12.54 4.63
CA ARG A 118 -5.90 -12.69 5.87
C ARG A 118 -6.69 -11.41 6.21
N LEU A 119 -6.08 -10.24 6.01
CA LEU A 119 -6.68 -8.93 6.31
C LEU A 119 -7.47 -8.32 5.13
N GLY A 120 -7.50 -8.97 3.96
CA GLY A 120 -8.12 -8.41 2.75
C GLY A 120 -7.44 -7.12 2.25
N LYS A 121 -6.12 -6.97 2.50
CA LYS A 121 -5.32 -5.81 2.10
C LYS A 121 -4.32 -6.20 1.00
N SER A 122 -3.76 -5.21 0.29
CA SER A 122 -2.66 -5.49 -0.63
C SER A 122 -1.35 -5.74 0.12
N ARG A 123 -0.46 -6.58 -0.43
CA ARG A 123 0.89 -6.81 0.12
C ARG A 123 1.66 -5.49 0.28
N THR A 124 1.52 -4.58 -0.68
CA THR A 124 2.13 -3.25 -0.61
C THR A 124 1.64 -2.48 0.61
N SER A 125 0.32 -2.50 0.90
CA SER A 125 -0.25 -1.83 2.06
C SER A 125 0.29 -2.38 3.38
N ILE A 126 0.47 -3.70 3.48
CA ILE A 126 1.08 -4.35 4.66
C ILE A 126 2.54 -3.90 4.81
N THR A 127 3.34 -3.97 3.73
CA THR A 127 4.75 -3.55 3.74
C THR A 127 4.89 -2.07 4.13
N GLU A 128 4.01 -1.20 3.62
CA GLU A 128 3.99 0.21 3.98
C GLU A 128 3.62 0.44 5.45
N SER A 129 2.61 -0.26 5.98
CA SER A 129 2.28 -0.17 7.41
C SER A 129 3.46 -0.61 8.27
N VAL A 130 4.03 -1.78 8.00
CA VAL A 130 5.19 -2.31 8.75
C VAL A 130 6.38 -1.35 8.69
N SER A 131 6.61 -0.66 7.57
CA SER A 131 7.72 0.31 7.49
C SER A 131 7.59 1.47 8.49
N LEU A 132 6.38 1.83 8.93
CA LEU A 132 6.16 2.87 9.92
C LEU A 132 6.69 2.49 11.32
N THR A 133 6.77 1.19 11.63
CA THR A 133 7.34 0.73 12.92
C THR A 133 8.82 1.03 13.04
N GLN A 134 9.52 1.17 11.89
CA GLN A 134 10.96 1.50 11.85
C GLN A 134 11.24 2.98 12.13
N MET A 135 10.20 3.82 12.24
CA MET A 135 10.38 5.23 12.57
C MET A 135 10.87 5.37 14.02
N PRO A 136 11.94 6.14 14.28
CA PRO A 136 12.42 6.42 15.63
C PRO A 136 11.34 7.05 16.52
N ASP A 137 11.34 6.75 17.82
CA ASP A 137 10.28 7.18 18.72
C ASP A 137 10.25 8.70 18.96
N ASP A 138 11.41 9.36 18.87
CA ASP A 138 11.51 10.82 18.86
C ASP A 138 10.79 11.44 17.66
N ILE A 139 10.93 10.84 16.47
CA ILE A 139 10.23 11.29 15.26
C ILE A 139 8.74 10.98 15.32
N LYS A 140 8.32 9.81 15.86
CA LYS A 140 6.90 9.50 16.10
C LYS A 140 6.27 10.55 17.02
N SER A 141 6.99 10.93 18.08
CA SER A 141 6.55 11.95 19.03
C SER A 141 6.41 13.33 18.37
N LEU A 142 7.38 13.73 17.53
CA LEU A 142 7.30 14.96 16.74
C LEU A 142 6.12 14.96 15.77
N CYS A 143 5.83 13.83 15.11
CA CYS A 143 4.66 13.70 14.24
C CYS A 143 3.35 13.89 15.00
N ARG A 144 3.23 13.30 16.20
CA ARG A 144 2.05 13.47 17.07
C ARG A 144 1.87 14.93 17.51
N LEU A 145 2.95 15.60 17.94
CA LEU A 145 2.93 17.01 18.32
C LEU A 145 2.57 17.95 17.16
N ALA A 146 2.96 17.58 15.95
CA ALA A 146 2.67 18.32 14.72
C ALA A 146 1.31 17.96 14.09
N ASP A 147 0.48 17.12 14.73
CA ASP A 147 -0.82 16.64 14.25
C ASP A 147 -0.75 15.95 12.87
N ILE A 148 0.36 15.24 12.61
CA ILE A 148 0.58 14.51 11.35
C ILE A 148 0.08 13.07 11.51
N HIS A 149 -1.16 12.82 11.10
CA HIS A 149 -1.81 11.50 11.19
C HIS A 149 -1.94 10.78 9.84
N SER A 150 -1.79 11.50 8.73
CA SER A 150 -1.94 10.93 7.39
C SER A 150 -0.88 9.89 7.09
N LYS A 151 -1.29 8.62 6.85
CA LYS A 151 -0.41 7.51 6.50
C LYS A 151 0.52 7.85 5.33
N SER A 152 0.03 8.58 4.33
CA SER A 152 0.82 8.98 3.17
C SER A 152 1.95 9.96 3.51
N LEU A 153 1.75 10.85 4.49
CA LEU A 153 2.78 11.77 4.97
C LEU A 153 3.80 11.04 5.83
N LEU A 154 3.34 10.18 6.74
CA LEU A 154 4.20 9.36 7.59
C LEU A 154 5.12 8.46 6.76
N LEU A 155 4.61 7.85 5.68
CA LEU A 155 5.41 7.06 4.74
C LEU A 155 6.48 7.88 4.02
N GLN A 156 6.24 9.17 3.76
CA GLN A 156 7.26 10.03 3.17
C GLN A 156 8.33 10.41 4.18
N ILE A 157 7.97 10.56 5.46
CA ILE A 157 8.91 10.83 6.53
C ILE A 157 9.81 9.61 6.74
N VAL A 158 9.25 8.40 6.90
CA VAL A 158 10.03 7.18 7.16
C VAL A 158 10.94 6.79 6.00
N ARG A 159 10.62 7.21 4.77
CA ARG A 159 11.48 7.01 3.59
C ARG A 159 12.73 7.89 3.56
N GLN A 160 12.85 8.87 4.47
CA GLN A 160 14.07 9.64 4.61
C GLN A 160 15.18 8.76 5.22
N SER A 161 16.41 8.88 4.70
CA SER A 161 17.53 8.00 5.07
C SER A 161 18.14 8.28 6.44
N ASP A 162 17.72 9.37 7.12
CA ASP A 162 18.34 9.86 8.35
C ASP A 162 17.32 10.56 9.24
N SER A 163 17.38 10.31 10.57
CA SER A 163 16.51 10.93 11.57
C SER A 163 16.52 12.46 11.52
N LYS A 164 17.66 13.08 11.21
CA LYS A 164 17.77 14.54 11.04
C LYS A 164 16.92 15.04 9.87
N LYS A 165 16.92 14.30 8.75
CA LYS A 165 16.10 14.63 7.59
C LYS A 165 14.62 14.39 7.87
N MET A 166 14.28 13.34 8.64
CA MET A 166 12.92 13.08 9.10
C MET A 166 12.42 14.25 9.95
N ALA A 167 13.18 14.67 10.98
CA ALA A 167 12.84 15.80 11.84
C ALA A 167 12.65 17.09 11.04
N ALA A 168 13.58 17.43 10.16
CA ALA A 168 13.49 18.62 9.30
C ALA A 168 12.25 18.60 8.39
N LEU A 169 11.84 17.41 7.91
CA LEU A 169 10.62 17.27 7.13
C LEU A 169 9.38 17.48 7.99
N VAL A 170 9.33 16.92 9.21
CA VAL A 170 8.23 17.13 10.17
C VAL A 170 8.08 18.60 10.50
N GLU A 171 9.18 19.30 10.85
CA GLU A 171 9.14 20.74 11.13
C GLU A 171 8.63 21.57 9.95
N ARG A 172 9.03 21.22 8.75
CA ARG A 172 8.57 21.89 7.53
C ARG A 172 7.07 21.68 7.32
N LEU A 173 6.56 20.47 7.57
CA LEU A 173 5.14 20.15 7.49
C LEU A 173 4.34 20.91 8.55
N ALA A 174 4.82 20.99 9.78
CA ALA A 174 4.19 21.72 10.87
C ALA A 174 4.07 23.22 10.58
N ARG A 175 5.08 23.84 9.94
CA ARG A 175 5.06 25.28 9.60
C ARG A 175 4.10 25.65 8.46
N HIS A 176 3.85 24.75 7.52
CA HIS A 176 3.08 25.04 6.30
C HIS A 176 1.61 24.60 6.33
N GLY A 177 1.15 24.08 7.50
CA GLY A 177 -0.28 23.78 7.80
C GLY A 177 -0.86 22.83 6.80
N SER A 178 -1.18 22.54 5.83
CA SER A 178 -1.59 21.51 4.89
C SER A 178 -0.76 21.52 3.60
N VAL A 179 0.39 20.86 3.64
CA VAL A 179 1.16 20.65 2.41
C VAL A 179 0.47 19.57 1.58
N THR A 180 0.07 19.89 0.36
CA THR A 180 -0.54 18.89 -0.52
C THR A 180 0.47 17.78 -0.87
N ARG A 181 -0.04 16.55 -1.07
CA ARG A 181 0.77 15.38 -1.45
C ARG A 181 1.69 15.66 -2.66
N GLN A 182 1.26 16.53 -3.56
CA GLN A 182 2.00 16.93 -4.74
C GLN A 182 3.19 17.83 -4.40
N GLN A 183 3.00 18.84 -3.56
CA GLN A 183 4.08 19.74 -3.11
C GLN A 183 5.14 19.00 -2.31
N LEU A 184 4.75 18.00 -1.50
CA LEU A 184 5.70 17.17 -0.77
C LEU A 184 6.50 16.27 -1.71
N ARG A 185 5.86 15.67 -2.70
CA ARG A 185 6.51 14.82 -3.69
C ARG A 185 7.51 15.60 -4.55
N GLU A 186 7.22 16.86 -4.84
CA GLU A 186 8.13 17.78 -5.55
C GLU A 186 9.33 18.18 -4.68
N ALA A 187 9.09 18.39 -3.39
CA ALA A 187 10.13 18.80 -2.43
C ALA A 187 11.03 17.65 -1.94
N THR A 188 10.57 16.41 -1.97
CA THR A 188 11.34 15.20 -1.59
C THR A 188 11.86 14.42 -2.79
N ALA A 189 11.43 14.77 -4.02
CA ALA A 189 11.98 14.17 -5.21
C ALA A 189 13.49 14.45 -5.27
N PRO A 190 14.35 13.43 -5.44
CA PRO A 190 15.73 13.67 -5.77
C PRO A 190 15.77 14.60 -6.99
N PRO A 191 16.76 15.51 -7.08
CA PRO A 191 16.87 16.36 -8.26
C PRO A 191 16.75 15.44 -9.46
N LYS A 192 15.74 15.68 -10.28
CA LYS A 192 15.56 14.91 -11.51
C LYS A 192 16.84 15.13 -12.29
N VAL A 193 17.79 14.22 -12.18
CA VAL A 193 18.83 14.06 -13.17
C VAL A 193 18.07 13.69 -14.41
N GLY A 194 17.66 14.72 -15.16
CA GLY A 194 16.89 14.54 -16.37
C GLY A 194 17.69 13.58 -17.23
N ARG A 195 17.08 12.48 -17.69
CA ARG A 195 17.67 11.73 -18.79
C ARG A 195 18.11 12.78 -19.80
N PRO A 196 19.37 12.77 -20.26
CA PRO A 196 19.86 13.76 -21.20
C PRO A 196 18.81 13.86 -22.32
N LYS A 197 18.28 15.07 -22.51
CA LYS A 197 17.22 15.29 -23.52
C LYS A 197 17.80 14.84 -24.85
N SER A 198 17.30 13.74 -25.38
CA SER A 198 17.69 13.28 -26.71
C SER A 198 17.35 14.38 -27.73
N PHE A 199 18.31 14.76 -28.56
CA PHE A 199 18.05 15.71 -29.63
C PHE A 199 17.07 15.08 -30.64
N ALA A 200 16.01 15.79 -30.96
CA ALA A 200 15.04 15.36 -31.97
C ALA A 200 15.00 16.37 -33.08
N TYR A 201 15.36 15.93 -34.29
CA TYR A 201 15.22 16.71 -35.50
C TYR A 201 13.89 16.36 -36.16
N SER A 202 13.11 17.36 -36.52
CA SER A 202 11.84 17.19 -37.21
C SER A 202 11.82 18.05 -38.47
N TYR A 203 11.59 17.42 -39.61
CA TYR A 203 11.43 18.09 -40.91
C TYR A 203 10.03 17.80 -41.47
N LYS A 204 9.37 18.84 -41.92
CA LYS A 204 8.08 18.75 -42.65
C LYS A 204 8.30 19.20 -44.09
N ALA A 205 7.99 18.33 -45.02
CA ALA A 205 8.10 18.68 -46.44
C ALA A 205 7.18 19.88 -46.78
N PRO A 206 7.66 20.85 -47.57
CA PRO A 206 6.84 22.00 -48.01
C PRO A 206 5.55 21.59 -48.72
N THR A 207 5.59 20.45 -49.42
CA THR A 207 4.45 19.84 -50.11
C THR A 207 3.46 19.16 -49.16
N LYS A 208 3.75 19.10 -47.85
CA LYS A 208 3.00 18.34 -46.84
C LYS A 208 2.85 16.83 -47.13
N ALA A 209 3.58 16.31 -48.12
CA ALA A 209 3.48 14.89 -48.51
C ALA A 209 4.09 13.93 -47.48
N PHE A 210 5.09 14.38 -46.70
CA PHE A 210 5.70 13.58 -45.65
C PHE A 210 6.30 14.44 -44.56
N SER A 211 6.55 13.82 -43.40
CA SER A 211 7.35 14.36 -42.29
C SER A 211 8.43 13.36 -41.91
N LEU A 212 9.64 13.86 -41.65
CA LEU A 212 10.77 13.05 -41.15
C LEU A 212 11.06 13.44 -39.71
N GLN A 213 11.17 12.45 -38.82
CA GLN A 213 11.58 12.67 -37.44
C GLN A 213 12.76 11.75 -37.10
N MET A 214 13.89 12.33 -36.71
CA MET A 214 15.07 11.62 -36.28
C MET A 214 15.33 11.92 -34.78
N ARG A 215 15.63 10.88 -33.99
CA ARG A 215 15.93 11.01 -32.58
C ARG A 215 17.35 10.51 -32.32
N PHE A 216 18.20 11.40 -31.83
CA PHE A 216 19.60 11.12 -31.49
C PHE A 216 19.73 10.77 -30.01
N LYS A 217 20.63 9.85 -29.66
CA LYS A 217 20.96 9.50 -28.27
C LYS A 217 21.75 10.60 -27.55
N LYS A 218 22.25 11.60 -28.27
CA LYS A 218 23.00 12.76 -27.77
C LYS A 218 22.05 13.94 -27.50
N SER A 219 22.43 14.84 -26.61
CA SER A 219 21.67 16.06 -26.26
C SER A 219 21.83 17.22 -27.26
N GLN A 220 22.92 17.21 -28.02
CA GLN A 220 23.22 18.20 -29.06
C GLN A 220 23.78 17.48 -30.29
N VAL A 221 23.36 17.89 -31.46
CA VAL A 221 23.79 17.37 -32.78
C VAL A 221 24.07 18.56 -33.67
N GLY A 222 25.30 18.62 -34.19
CA GLY A 222 25.68 19.65 -35.15
C GLY A 222 25.04 19.47 -36.52
N ARG A 223 25.03 20.53 -37.33
CA ARG A 223 24.46 20.51 -38.70
C ARG A 223 25.17 19.47 -39.60
N ASP A 224 26.49 19.36 -39.47
CA ASP A 224 27.30 18.44 -40.30
C ASP A 224 27.04 16.97 -39.91
N GLU A 225 26.88 16.66 -38.62
CA GLU A 225 26.50 15.34 -38.13
C GLU A 225 25.08 14.95 -38.60
N LEU A 226 24.19 15.92 -38.70
CA LEU A 226 22.81 15.69 -39.16
C LEU A 226 22.80 15.40 -40.69
N ILE A 227 23.61 16.12 -41.45
CA ILE A 227 23.79 15.90 -42.90
C ILE A 227 24.39 14.51 -43.15
N SER A 228 25.48 14.17 -42.47
CA SER A 228 26.16 12.87 -42.58
C SER A 228 25.21 11.71 -42.23
N THR A 229 24.37 11.87 -41.19
CA THR A 229 23.37 10.86 -40.84
C THR A 229 22.31 10.68 -41.93
N LEU A 230 21.84 11.76 -42.53
CA LEU A 230 20.89 11.72 -43.64
C LEU A 230 21.48 11.10 -44.91
N GLU A 231 22.75 11.37 -45.19
CA GLU A 231 23.48 10.74 -46.31
C GLU A 231 23.66 9.25 -46.11
N SER A 232 23.94 8.81 -44.86
CA SER A 232 24.01 7.40 -44.50
C SER A 232 22.67 6.70 -44.73
N VAL A 233 21.56 7.28 -44.25
CA VAL A 233 20.20 6.74 -44.49
C VAL A 233 19.86 6.67 -45.96
N LEU A 234 20.26 7.68 -46.74
CA LEU A 234 20.07 7.71 -48.20
C LEU A 234 20.87 6.59 -48.90
N SER A 235 22.10 6.37 -48.47
CA SER A 235 22.96 5.30 -48.97
C SER A 235 22.35 3.94 -48.72
N ASP A 236 21.88 3.70 -47.46
CA ASP A 236 21.25 2.45 -47.08
C ASP A 236 19.96 2.14 -47.86
N LEU A 237 19.14 3.18 -48.09
CA LEU A 237 17.92 3.04 -48.88
C LEU A 237 18.22 2.72 -50.37
N ARG A 238 19.29 3.31 -50.92
CA ARG A 238 19.73 2.99 -52.30
C ARG A 238 20.28 1.57 -52.40
N ALA A 239 21.00 1.09 -51.41
CA ALA A 239 21.50 -0.29 -51.36
C ALA A 239 20.36 -1.30 -51.30
N GLN A 240 19.36 -1.04 -50.46
CA GLN A 240 18.16 -1.90 -50.35
C GLN A 240 17.29 -1.87 -51.61
N GLY A 241 17.19 -0.74 -52.29
CA GLY A 241 16.47 -0.62 -53.57
C GLY A 241 17.11 -1.43 -54.70
N GLY A 242 18.44 -1.52 -54.71
CA GLY A 242 19.16 -2.35 -55.71
C GLY A 242 18.99 -3.86 -55.57
N GLU A 243 18.71 -4.36 -54.36
CA GLU A 243 18.39 -5.81 -54.17
C GLU A 243 16.95 -6.14 -54.60
N SER A 244 15.98 -5.24 -54.36
CA SER A 244 14.58 -5.46 -54.78
C SER A 244 14.43 -5.51 -56.31
N GLU A 245 15.16 -4.68 -57.06
CA GLU A 245 15.15 -4.71 -58.53
C GLU A 245 15.83 -5.94 -59.11
N ARG A 246 16.91 -6.44 -58.47
CA ARG A 246 17.57 -7.68 -58.90
C ARG A 246 16.69 -8.93 -58.68
N VAL A 247 15.89 -8.96 -57.64
CA VAL A 247 14.95 -10.07 -57.39
C VAL A 247 13.77 -10.02 -58.34
N ALA A 248 13.28 -8.84 -58.72
CA ALA A 248 12.20 -8.69 -59.70
C ALA A 248 12.65 -9.10 -61.12
N THR A 249 13.88 -8.71 -61.51
CA THR A 249 14.44 -9.06 -62.85
C THR A 249 14.78 -10.55 -62.93
N SER A 250 15.26 -11.17 -61.87
CA SER A 250 15.53 -12.62 -61.81
C SER A 250 14.24 -13.46 -61.92
N LYS A 251 13.11 -12.97 -61.41
CA LYS A 251 11.81 -13.65 -61.48
C LYS A 251 11.13 -13.50 -62.84
N ALA A 252 11.42 -12.41 -63.57
CA ALA A 252 10.90 -12.20 -64.94
C ALA A 252 11.62 -13.02 -65.99
N LEU A 253 12.90 -13.39 -65.78
CA LEU A 253 13.70 -14.22 -66.69
C LEU A 253 13.47 -15.75 -66.52
N ALA A 254 12.74 -16.16 -65.47
CA ALA A 254 12.47 -17.57 -65.19
C ALA A 254 11.13 -18.09 -65.76
N VAL A 255 10.34 -17.26 -66.45
CA VAL A 255 8.99 -17.64 -66.95
C VAL A 255 8.93 -17.85 -68.47
N ASP A 256 10.04 -17.70 -69.19
CA ASP A 256 10.02 -17.93 -70.64
C ASP A 256 10.87 -19.17 -71.03
N LYS A 257 10.28 -20.37 -70.92
CA LYS A 257 10.66 -21.57 -71.69
C LYS A 257 9.40 -22.27 -72.17
N PRO A 258 9.23 -22.40 -73.49
CA PRO A 258 8.04 -23.04 -74.08
C PRO A 258 8.18 -24.57 -74.03
N HIS A 259 7.05 -25.18 -73.84
CA HIS A 259 6.68 -26.46 -74.43
C HIS A 259 5.29 -26.37 -74.98
#